data_dd414ea797395ac99b950ec630102671
#
_entry.id   dd414ea797395ac99b950ec630102671
#
_cell.length_a   1.000
_cell.length_b   1.000
_cell.length_c   1.000
_cell.angle_alpha   90.00
_cell.angle_beta   90.00
_cell.angle_gamma   90.00
#
_symmetry.space_group_name_H-M   'P 1'
#
loop_
_entity.id
_entity.type
_entity.pdbx_description
1 polymer ?
#
loop_
_entity_poly.entity_id
_entity_poly.type
_entity_poly.pdbx_seq_one_letter_code
_entity_poly.pdbx_strand_id
1 'polypeptide(L)'
;MEYDELLQRAIDPDEKVLWVGKPEDTEPLDGVYKKRFIRKLVAGIVIAAALIIGYIIGANVNRAQIYPLVIAVILVLAFLAPLNCVTAPKKLRKTTYAFTNKRLIVLRDTAHTVEYGLIKTAALKTDEAGRLTLLCGEDAVNLKPEQWREDALLGEHMNDSMDECDSLVMFGLPKDKKLMGIISEYLPA
;
A
#
# COMPACT_ATOMS: atom_id res chain seq x y z
N MET A 1 15.96 14.49 -9.19
CA MET A 1 15.49 15.66 -9.94
C MET A 1 13.95 15.71 -10.01
N GLU A 2 13.28 14.70 -10.54
CA GLU A 2 11.80 14.72 -10.72
C GLU A 2 10.99 14.86 -9.40
N TYR A 3 11.44 14.26 -8.31
CA TYR A 3 10.77 14.33 -7.01
C TYR A 3 10.92 15.66 -6.29
N ASP A 4 12.04 16.37 -6.49
CA ASP A 4 12.25 17.69 -5.92
C ASP A 4 11.30 18.72 -6.54
N GLU A 5 11.01 18.58 -7.85
CA GLU A 5 10.06 19.44 -8.54
C GLU A 5 8.61 19.17 -8.08
N LEU A 6 8.23 17.89 -7.89
CA LEU A 6 6.91 17.53 -7.37
C LEU A 6 6.73 18.04 -5.93
N LEU A 7 7.77 17.91 -5.10
CA LEU A 7 7.75 18.41 -3.74
C LEU A 7 7.61 19.93 -3.72
N GLN A 8 8.38 20.66 -4.54
CA GLN A 8 8.29 22.12 -4.63
C GLN A 8 6.91 22.60 -5.10
N ARG A 9 6.24 21.85 -5.97
CA ARG A 9 4.86 22.16 -6.41
C ARG A 9 3.81 21.84 -5.36
N ALA A 10 4.09 20.87 -4.49
CA ALA A 10 3.18 20.43 -3.44
C ALA A 10 3.27 21.28 -2.17
N ILE A 11 4.32 22.10 -2.00
CA ILE A 11 4.57 22.90 -0.81
C ILE A 11 4.10 24.32 -1.03
N ASP A 12 3.37 24.89 -0.06
CA ASP A 12 2.98 26.29 -0.08
C ASP A 12 4.20 27.22 0.19
N PRO A 13 4.18 28.49 -0.28
CA PRO A 13 5.30 29.42 -0.11
C PRO A 13 5.71 29.69 1.35
N ASP A 14 4.78 29.54 2.29
CA ASP A 14 4.96 29.74 3.73
C ASP A 14 5.16 28.43 4.51
N GLU A 15 5.23 27.30 3.80
CA GLU A 15 5.34 25.96 4.38
C GLU A 15 6.82 25.54 4.50
N LYS A 16 7.22 25.10 5.68
CA LYS A 16 8.58 24.68 5.96
C LYS A 16 8.70 23.16 6.02
N VAL A 17 9.57 22.61 5.19
CA VAL A 17 9.89 21.18 5.23
C VAL A 17 10.74 20.87 6.46
N LEU A 18 10.28 19.97 7.30
CA LEU A 18 10.96 19.53 8.52
C LEU A 18 11.83 18.30 8.26
N TRP A 19 11.31 17.36 7.47
CA TRP A 19 12.00 16.13 7.12
C TRP A 19 11.52 15.59 5.77
N VAL A 20 12.46 15.01 5.00
CA VAL A 20 12.17 14.29 3.75
C VAL A 20 12.96 12.98 3.75
N GLY A 21 12.34 11.90 3.33
CA GLY A 21 13.01 10.62 3.21
C GLY A 21 12.24 9.62 2.35
N LYS A 22 12.88 8.48 2.13
CA LYS A 22 12.29 7.36 1.39
C LYS A 22 12.00 6.21 2.35
N PRO A 23 11.02 5.35 2.00
CA PRO A 23 10.83 4.09 2.72
C PRO A 23 12.12 3.27 2.73
N GLU A 24 12.37 2.56 3.83
CA GLU A 24 13.43 1.55 3.87
C GLU A 24 13.17 0.48 2.80
N ASP A 25 14.24 0.01 2.16
CA ASP A 25 14.16 -1.03 1.14
C ASP A 25 13.54 -2.31 1.72
N THR A 26 12.58 -2.86 0.98
CA THR A 26 11.87 -4.07 1.37
C THR A 26 12.03 -5.15 0.33
N GLU A 27 12.24 -6.38 0.78
CA GLU A 27 12.19 -7.53 -0.11
C GLU A 27 10.72 -7.85 -0.47
N PRO A 28 10.47 -8.31 -1.71
CA PRO A 28 9.11 -8.62 -2.16
C PRO A 28 8.37 -9.64 -1.28
N LEU A 29 9.09 -10.65 -0.81
CA LEU A 29 8.53 -11.82 -0.12
C LEU A 29 9.15 -12.03 1.26
N ASP A 30 9.17 -10.98 2.09
CA ASP A 30 9.63 -11.08 3.47
C ASP A 30 8.47 -11.23 4.48
N GLY A 31 8.74 -11.87 5.62
CA GLY A 31 7.85 -11.97 6.77
C GLY A 31 6.39 -12.29 6.43
N VAL A 32 5.48 -11.44 6.90
CA VAL A 32 4.02 -11.57 6.70
C VAL A 32 3.61 -11.51 5.24
N TYR A 33 4.36 -10.80 4.40
CA TYR A 33 4.04 -10.65 2.97
C TYR A 33 4.27 -11.93 2.19
N LYS A 34 5.28 -12.75 2.58
CA LYS A 34 5.46 -14.10 2.03
C LYS A 34 4.26 -14.99 2.37
N LYS A 35 3.80 -14.96 3.62
CA LYS A 35 2.62 -15.72 4.05
C LYS A 35 1.39 -15.29 3.26
N ARG A 36 1.19 -13.98 3.08
CA ARG A 36 0.07 -13.42 2.30
C ARG A 36 0.14 -13.82 0.82
N PHE A 37 1.33 -13.75 0.21
CA PHE A 37 1.54 -14.20 -1.17
C PHE A 37 1.18 -15.68 -1.34
N ILE A 38 1.69 -16.56 -0.48
CA ILE A 38 1.39 -18.00 -0.54
C ILE A 38 -0.11 -18.23 -0.35
N ARG A 39 -0.76 -17.56 0.61
CA ARG A 39 -2.20 -17.68 0.83
C ARG A 39 -3.01 -17.25 -0.40
N LYS A 40 -2.67 -16.11 -1.02
CA LYS A 40 -3.33 -15.64 -2.26
C LYS A 40 -3.10 -16.61 -3.42
N LEU A 41 -1.87 -17.15 -3.57
CA LEU A 41 -1.53 -18.11 -4.61
C LEU A 41 -2.31 -19.42 -4.44
N VAL A 42 -2.32 -19.99 -3.24
CA VAL A 42 -3.08 -21.23 -2.95
C VAL A 42 -4.58 -21.01 -3.18
N ALA A 43 -5.14 -19.93 -2.68
CA ALA A 43 -6.55 -19.60 -2.92
C ALA A 43 -6.86 -19.46 -4.42
N GLY A 44 -5.98 -18.78 -5.18
CA GLY A 44 -6.12 -18.65 -6.63
C GLY A 44 -6.10 -20.00 -7.34
N ILE A 45 -5.20 -20.90 -6.97
CA ILE A 45 -5.11 -22.26 -7.54
C ILE A 45 -6.38 -23.08 -7.22
N VAL A 46 -6.85 -23.02 -5.97
CA VAL A 46 -8.08 -23.75 -5.57
C VAL A 46 -9.30 -23.24 -6.34
N ILE A 47 -9.46 -21.92 -6.44
CA ILE A 47 -10.56 -21.30 -7.20
C ILE A 47 -10.46 -21.68 -8.68
N ALA A 48 -9.26 -21.60 -9.28
CA ALA A 48 -9.04 -21.96 -10.68
C ALA A 48 -9.39 -23.45 -10.92
N ALA A 49 -8.95 -24.35 -10.04
CA ALA A 49 -9.29 -25.76 -10.15
C ALA A 49 -10.81 -26.00 -10.08
N ALA A 50 -11.49 -25.34 -9.14
CA ALA A 50 -12.95 -25.45 -9.02
C ALA A 50 -13.68 -24.93 -10.28
N LEU A 51 -13.21 -23.79 -10.84
CA LEU A 51 -13.79 -23.23 -12.07
C LEU A 51 -13.54 -24.14 -13.29
N ILE A 52 -12.34 -24.71 -13.42
CA ILE A 52 -12.01 -25.63 -14.54
C ILE A 52 -12.86 -26.91 -14.42
N ILE A 53 -12.96 -27.50 -13.24
CA ILE A 53 -13.79 -28.70 -13.01
C ILE A 53 -15.26 -28.39 -13.34
N GLY A 54 -15.80 -27.28 -12.81
CA GLY A 54 -17.17 -26.85 -13.09
C GLY A 54 -17.41 -26.61 -14.59
N TYR A 55 -16.44 -25.98 -15.28
CA TYR A 55 -16.50 -25.77 -16.73
C TYR A 55 -16.55 -27.09 -17.52
N ILE A 56 -15.68 -28.06 -17.16
CA ILE A 56 -15.63 -29.38 -17.83
C ILE A 56 -16.94 -30.16 -17.60
N ILE A 57 -17.45 -30.18 -16.36
CA ILE A 57 -18.72 -30.84 -16.03
C ILE A 57 -19.87 -30.19 -16.82
N GLY A 58 -19.95 -28.85 -16.79
CA GLY A 58 -20.99 -28.12 -17.52
C GLY A 58 -20.95 -28.35 -19.03
N ALA A 59 -19.76 -28.39 -19.63
CA ALA A 59 -19.59 -28.69 -21.04
C ALA A 59 -20.07 -30.13 -21.37
N ASN A 60 -19.71 -31.11 -20.54
CA ASN A 60 -20.13 -32.50 -20.73
C ASN A 60 -21.66 -32.68 -20.62
N VAL A 61 -22.28 -32.07 -19.61
CA VAL A 61 -23.75 -32.13 -19.41
C VAL A 61 -24.49 -31.53 -20.61
N ASN A 62 -24.02 -30.41 -21.13
CA ASN A 62 -24.63 -29.70 -22.24
C ASN A 62 -24.15 -30.18 -23.62
N ARG A 63 -23.30 -31.23 -23.69
CA ARG A 63 -22.67 -31.72 -24.91
C ARG A 63 -21.97 -30.62 -25.71
N ALA A 64 -21.44 -29.61 -25.01
CA ALA A 64 -20.71 -28.48 -25.60
C ALA A 64 -19.23 -28.82 -25.78
N GLN A 65 -18.59 -28.15 -26.75
CA GLN A 65 -17.14 -28.29 -26.93
C GLN A 65 -16.38 -27.61 -25.78
N ILE A 66 -15.32 -28.25 -25.31
CA ILE A 66 -14.39 -27.66 -24.35
C ILE A 66 -13.38 -26.80 -25.11
N TYR A 67 -13.36 -25.51 -24.81
CA TYR A 67 -12.42 -24.56 -25.43
C TYR A 67 -11.18 -24.42 -24.54
N PRO A 68 -9.97 -24.84 -25.01
CA PRO A 68 -8.73 -24.71 -24.24
C PRO A 68 -8.41 -23.26 -23.84
N LEU A 69 -8.84 -22.29 -24.63
CA LEU A 69 -8.63 -20.87 -24.35
C LEU A 69 -9.29 -20.45 -23.02
N VAL A 70 -10.47 -20.97 -22.69
CA VAL A 70 -11.16 -20.67 -21.42
C VAL A 70 -10.32 -21.15 -20.25
N ILE A 71 -9.78 -22.37 -20.33
CA ILE A 71 -8.90 -22.93 -19.30
C ILE A 71 -7.63 -22.07 -19.15
N ALA A 72 -7.03 -21.68 -20.28
CA ALA A 72 -5.83 -20.82 -20.27
C ALA A 72 -6.10 -19.47 -19.60
N VAL A 73 -7.24 -18.84 -19.87
CA VAL A 73 -7.63 -17.56 -19.24
C VAL A 73 -7.81 -17.73 -17.72
N ILE A 74 -8.48 -18.80 -17.27
CA ILE A 74 -8.66 -19.07 -15.83
C ILE A 74 -7.30 -19.21 -15.14
N LEU A 75 -6.37 -19.96 -15.72
CA LEU A 75 -5.02 -20.13 -15.18
C LEU A 75 -4.25 -18.81 -15.11
N VAL A 76 -4.28 -18.02 -16.19
CA VAL A 76 -3.61 -16.70 -16.21
C VAL A 76 -4.15 -15.81 -15.10
N LEU A 77 -5.47 -15.72 -14.92
CA LEU A 77 -6.08 -14.90 -13.88
C LEU A 77 -5.67 -15.36 -12.48
N ALA A 78 -5.59 -16.67 -12.24
CA ALA A 78 -5.14 -17.22 -10.96
C ALA A 78 -3.68 -16.83 -10.63
N PHE A 79 -2.80 -16.77 -11.63
CA PHE A 79 -1.41 -16.35 -11.45
C PHE A 79 -1.25 -14.83 -11.33
N LEU A 80 -2.15 -14.04 -11.91
CA LEU A 80 -2.10 -12.57 -11.81
C LEU A 80 -2.47 -12.07 -10.41
N ALA A 81 -3.38 -12.75 -9.70
CA ALA A 81 -3.87 -12.34 -8.39
C ALA A 81 -2.78 -12.06 -7.33
N PRO A 82 -1.71 -12.87 -7.17
CA PRO A 82 -0.66 -12.61 -6.20
C PRO A 82 0.42 -11.61 -6.67
N LEU A 83 0.41 -11.16 -7.94
CA LEU A 83 1.48 -10.30 -8.48
C LEU A 83 1.61 -8.96 -7.76
N ASN A 84 0.51 -8.41 -7.25
CA ASN A 84 0.54 -7.17 -6.47
C ASN A 84 1.46 -7.28 -5.25
N CYS A 85 1.55 -8.45 -4.61
CA CYS A 85 2.45 -8.66 -3.48
C CYS A 85 3.94 -8.52 -3.87
N VAL A 86 4.28 -8.84 -5.13
CA VAL A 86 5.66 -8.79 -5.66
C VAL A 86 6.00 -7.42 -6.22
N THR A 87 5.02 -6.73 -6.80
CA THR A 87 5.23 -5.40 -7.41
C THR A 87 5.23 -4.27 -6.40
N ALA A 88 4.56 -4.46 -5.26
CA ALA A 88 4.44 -3.46 -4.20
C ALA A 88 5.79 -2.84 -3.75
N PRO A 89 6.85 -3.60 -3.45
CA PRO A 89 8.13 -3.02 -3.05
C PRO A 89 8.77 -2.13 -4.11
N LYS A 90 8.62 -2.49 -5.40
CA LYS A 90 9.15 -1.67 -6.50
C LYS A 90 8.46 -0.31 -6.58
N LYS A 91 7.16 -0.26 -6.30
CA LYS A 91 6.40 0.99 -6.23
C LYS A 91 6.79 1.81 -5.00
N LEU A 92 6.97 1.17 -3.84
CA LEU A 92 7.42 1.85 -2.60
C LEU A 92 8.78 2.53 -2.77
N ARG A 93 9.72 1.93 -3.47
CA ARG A 93 11.04 2.55 -3.77
C ARG A 93 10.93 3.90 -4.50
N LYS A 94 9.82 4.12 -5.22
CA LYS A 94 9.51 5.38 -5.89
C LYS A 94 8.76 6.37 -5.01
N THR A 95 8.34 5.98 -3.81
CA THR A 95 7.64 6.85 -2.90
C THR A 95 8.63 7.70 -2.11
N THR A 96 8.32 8.96 -1.91
CA THR A 96 9.04 9.87 -1.02
C THR A 96 8.05 10.40 0.01
N TYR A 97 8.44 10.40 1.26
CA TYR A 97 7.69 10.98 2.36
C TYR A 97 8.27 12.31 2.75
N ALA A 98 7.43 13.30 2.99
CA ALA A 98 7.84 14.58 3.56
C ALA A 98 6.94 14.97 4.74
N PHE A 99 7.55 15.53 5.75
CA PHE A 99 6.90 16.12 6.91
C PHE A 99 7.16 17.61 6.88
N THR A 100 6.11 18.39 6.93
CA THR A 100 6.20 19.85 6.96
C THR A 100 5.70 20.38 8.30
N ASN A 101 5.68 21.68 8.48
CA ASN A 101 5.07 22.30 9.66
C ASN A 101 3.53 22.35 9.63
N LYS A 102 2.89 21.94 8.52
CA LYS A 102 1.43 21.97 8.34
C LYS A 102 0.82 20.60 8.11
N ARG A 103 1.51 19.72 7.37
CA ARG A 103 0.94 18.47 6.86
C ARG A 103 1.96 17.38 6.59
N LEU A 104 1.45 16.16 6.44
CA LEU A 104 2.15 15.01 5.91
C LEU A 104 2.01 14.98 4.38
N ILE A 105 3.07 14.63 3.67
CA ILE A 105 3.06 14.55 2.21
C ILE A 105 3.65 13.19 1.78
N VAL A 106 2.91 12.48 0.94
CA VAL A 106 3.37 11.26 0.26
C VAL A 106 3.46 11.55 -1.23
N LEU A 107 4.68 11.52 -1.76
CA LEU A 107 4.97 11.75 -3.16
C LEU A 107 5.24 10.45 -3.87
N ARG A 108 4.57 10.22 -4.98
CA ARG A 108 4.84 9.12 -5.89
C ARG A 108 4.64 9.59 -7.34
N ASP A 109 3.56 9.22 -7.99
CA ASP A 109 3.14 9.75 -9.30
C ASP A 109 2.33 11.05 -9.12
N THR A 110 1.71 11.18 -7.97
CA THR A 110 0.96 12.35 -7.48
C THR A 110 1.39 12.69 -6.06
N ALA A 111 1.11 13.91 -5.62
CA ALA A 111 1.30 14.34 -4.24
C ALA A 111 0.01 14.10 -3.44
N HIS A 112 0.11 13.32 -2.37
CA HIS A 112 -0.98 13.08 -1.43
C HIS A 112 -0.64 13.76 -0.11
N THR A 113 -1.56 14.59 0.38
CA THR A 113 -1.31 15.43 1.56
C THR A 113 -2.40 15.25 2.60
N VAL A 114 -2.01 15.25 3.88
CA VAL A 114 -2.94 15.22 5.02
C VAL A 114 -2.50 16.26 6.04
N GLU A 115 -3.36 17.21 6.34
CA GLU A 115 -3.09 18.23 7.36
C GLU A 115 -3.12 17.63 8.76
N TYR A 116 -2.22 18.07 9.64
CA TYR A 116 -2.17 17.54 11.01
C TYR A 116 -3.48 17.77 11.78
N GLY A 117 -4.18 18.88 11.50
CA GLY A 117 -5.46 19.20 12.14
C GLY A 117 -6.59 18.22 11.81
N LEU A 118 -6.48 17.47 10.73
CA LEU A 118 -7.47 16.46 10.32
C LEU A 118 -7.19 15.09 10.94
N ILE A 119 -5.95 14.85 11.42
CA ILE A 119 -5.54 13.57 11.99
C ILE A 119 -6.03 13.48 13.44
N LYS A 120 -7.14 12.79 13.67
CA LYS A 120 -7.69 12.55 15.02
C LYS A 120 -6.96 11.43 15.78
N THR A 121 -6.44 10.46 15.05
CA THR A 121 -5.81 9.26 15.61
C THR A 121 -4.55 8.95 14.81
N ALA A 122 -3.44 8.72 15.48
CA ALA A 122 -2.22 8.25 14.84
C ALA A 122 -1.60 7.11 15.65
N ALA A 123 -0.96 6.18 15.00
CA ALA A 123 -0.22 5.11 15.64
C ALA A 123 1.08 4.81 14.90
N LEU A 124 2.17 4.71 15.65
CA LEU A 124 3.44 4.23 15.13
C LEU A 124 3.59 2.77 15.51
N LYS A 125 3.56 1.89 14.52
CA LYS A 125 3.66 0.44 14.73
C LYS A 125 4.89 -0.12 14.02
N THR A 126 5.34 -1.28 14.50
CA THR A 126 6.50 -1.98 13.92
C THR A 126 6.05 -3.33 13.37
N ASP A 127 6.50 -3.68 12.18
CA ASP A 127 6.23 -5.00 11.59
C ASP A 127 7.19 -6.09 12.14
N GLU A 128 6.98 -7.35 11.69
CA GLU A 128 7.82 -8.50 12.09
C GLU A 128 9.32 -8.31 11.71
N ALA A 129 9.62 -7.50 10.72
CA ALA A 129 10.98 -7.18 10.28
C ALA A 129 11.59 -5.97 11.00
N GLY A 130 10.86 -5.37 11.94
CA GLY A 130 11.31 -4.23 12.72
C GLY A 130 11.18 -2.88 12.01
N ARG A 131 10.46 -2.80 10.89
CA ARG A 131 10.24 -1.55 10.13
C ARG A 131 9.12 -0.74 10.76
N LEU A 132 9.34 0.56 10.86
CA LEU A 132 8.34 1.47 11.39
C LEU A 132 7.28 1.80 10.33
N THR A 133 6.04 1.86 10.77
CA THR A 133 4.90 2.28 9.94
C THR A 133 4.08 3.27 10.72
N LEU A 134 3.87 4.44 10.14
CA LEU A 134 2.98 5.45 10.67
C LEU A 134 1.60 5.27 10.04
N LEU A 135 0.60 5.13 10.88
CA LEU A 135 -0.80 4.94 10.54
C LEU A 135 -1.57 6.16 11.05
N CYS A 136 -2.16 6.93 10.18
CA CYS A 136 -2.96 8.12 10.50
C CYS A 136 -4.41 7.87 10.12
N GLY A 137 -5.35 8.21 11.00
CA GLY A 137 -6.78 7.99 10.82
C GLY A 137 -7.27 6.67 11.41
N GLU A 138 -8.55 6.62 11.80
CA GLU A 138 -9.15 5.46 12.48
C GLU A 138 -9.07 4.18 11.64
N ASP A 139 -9.35 4.26 10.35
CA ASP A 139 -9.30 3.12 9.43
C ASP A 139 -7.88 2.58 9.29
N ALA A 140 -6.89 3.47 9.14
CA ALA A 140 -5.49 3.08 9.01
C ALA A 140 -4.95 2.39 10.27
N VAL A 141 -5.30 2.90 11.46
CA VAL A 141 -4.83 2.37 12.75
C VAL A 141 -5.34 0.95 13.00
N ASN A 142 -6.50 0.58 12.45
CA ASN A 142 -7.10 -0.74 12.56
C ASN A 142 -6.59 -1.77 11.54
N LEU A 143 -5.77 -1.34 10.57
CA LEU A 143 -5.21 -2.23 9.56
C LEU A 143 -4.30 -3.30 10.17
N LYS A 144 -4.35 -4.50 9.59
CA LYS A 144 -3.43 -5.60 9.95
C LYS A 144 -2.06 -5.37 9.32
N PRO A 145 -0.96 -5.80 9.97
CA PRO A 145 0.41 -5.61 9.46
C PRO A 145 0.61 -6.09 8.01
N GLU A 146 -0.09 -7.14 7.60
CA GLU A 146 -0.05 -7.66 6.23
C GLU A 146 -0.68 -6.73 5.18
N GLN A 147 -1.43 -5.71 5.60
CA GLN A 147 -2.09 -4.74 4.73
C GLN A 147 -1.28 -3.45 4.58
N TRP A 148 -0.50 -3.05 5.59
CA TRP A 148 0.18 -1.75 5.63
C TRP A 148 0.97 -1.42 4.36
N ARG A 149 1.67 -2.40 3.79
CA ARG A 149 2.47 -2.18 2.58
C ARG A 149 1.61 -1.95 1.32
N GLU A 150 0.48 -2.64 1.21
CA GLU A 150 -0.44 -2.46 0.08
C GLU A 150 -1.20 -1.14 0.23
N ASP A 151 -1.67 -0.82 1.44
CA ASP A 151 -2.43 0.40 1.71
C ASP A 151 -1.54 1.65 1.60
N ALA A 152 -0.26 1.59 1.99
CA ALA A 152 0.71 2.66 1.71
C ALA A 152 0.89 2.93 0.21
N LEU A 153 0.52 1.97 -0.65
CA LEU A 153 0.59 2.13 -2.10
C LEU A 153 -0.72 2.54 -2.73
N LEU A 154 -1.83 2.14 -2.13
CA LEU A 154 -3.12 2.34 -2.77
C LEU A 154 -3.53 3.81 -2.69
N GLY A 155 -3.19 4.52 -1.60
CA GLY A 155 -3.74 5.84 -1.38
C GLY A 155 -5.28 5.86 -1.42
N GLU A 156 -5.88 4.67 -1.47
CA GLU A 156 -7.28 4.41 -1.87
C GLU A 156 -8.30 4.69 -0.77
N HIS A 157 -7.89 5.07 0.40
CA HIS A 157 -8.81 5.71 1.35
C HIS A 157 -8.94 7.21 1.10
N MET A 158 -8.47 7.65 -0.06
CA MET A 158 -8.79 8.96 -0.59
C MET A 158 -10.18 8.89 -1.22
N ASN A 159 -11.15 9.40 -0.52
CA ASN A 159 -12.39 9.80 -1.15
C ASN A 159 -12.04 10.70 -2.35
N ASP A 160 -12.72 10.49 -3.49
CA ASP A 160 -12.59 11.29 -4.72
C ASP A 160 -12.84 12.81 -4.53
N SER A 161 -13.21 13.23 -3.35
CA SER A 161 -13.24 14.63 -2.93
C SER A 161 -11.85 15.02 -2.43
N MET A 162 -11.12 15.77 -3.22
CA MET A 162 -9.74 16.24 -3.01
C MET A 162 -9.47 16.97 -1.67
N ASP A 163 -10.46 17.15 -0.82
CA ASP A 163 -10.36 18.06 0.33
C ASP A 163 -10.27 17.39 1.71
N GLU A 164 -10.55 16.09 1.86
CA GLU A 164 -10.50 15.42 3.17
C GLU A 164 -9.95 14.00 3.09
N CYS A 165 -8.63 13.86 3.09
CA CYS A 165 -8.00 12.56 3.31
C CYS A 165 -7.95 12.30 4.81
N ASP A 166 -8.84 11.44 5.31
CA ASP A 166 -8.92 11.11 6.74
C ASP A 166 -7.91 10.06 7.18
N SER A 167 -7.28 9.34 6.27
CA SER A 167 -6.36 8.27 6.60
C SER A 167 -5.15 8.21 5.67
N LEU A 168 -3.98 7.93 6.27
CA LEU A 168 -2.71 7.82 5.56
C LEU A 168 -1.84 6.72 6.17
N VAL A 169 -1.20 5.94 5.33
CA VAL A 169 -0.22 4.92 5.74
C VAL A 169 1.15 5.26 5.16
N MET A 170 2.14 5.51 6.03
CA MET A 170 3.55 5.66 5.66
C MET A 170 4.33 4.43 6.12
N PHE A 171 4.56 3.49 5.21
CA PHE A 171 5.22 2.23 5.49
C PHE A 171 6.74 2.33 5.34
N GLY A 172 7.48 1.68 6.25
CA GLY A 172 8.94 1.56 6.15
C GLY A 172 9.68 2.85 6.46
N LEU A 173 9.21 3.62 7.43
CA LEU A 173 9.91 4.82 7.89
C LEU A 173 11.25 4.46 8.54
N PRO A 174 12.32 5.22 8.26
CA PRO A 174 13.61 4.99 8.91
C PRO A 174 13.54 5.36 10.40
N LYS A 175 14.33 4.66 11.22
CA LYS A 175 14.46 4.93 12.66
C LYS A 175 15.35 6.15 12.93
N ASP A 176 14.95 7.30 12.39
CA ASP A 176 15.65 8.56 12.57
C ASP A 176 15.15 9.30 13.82
N LYS A 177 16.08 9.74 14.68
CA LYS A 177 15.73 10.51 15.88
C LYS A 177 15.02 11.82 15.58
N LYS A 178 15.39 12.49 14.49
CA LYS A 178 14.75 13.72 14.05
C LYS A 178 13.30 13.47 13.63
N LEU A 179 13.08 12.44 12.84
CA LEU A 179 11.74 12.02 12.41
C LEU A 179 10.86 11.65 13.60
N MET A 180 11.40 10.89 14.55
CA MET A 180 10.67 10.50 15.76
C MET A 180 10.26 11.70 16.61
N GLY A 181 11.14 12.71 16.71
CA GLY A 181 10.83 13.98 17.38
C GLY A 181 9.66 14.71 16.71
N ILE A 182 9.67 14.81 15.38
CA ILE A 182 8.59 15.44 14.61
C ILE A 182 7.27 14.68 14.80
N ILE A 183 7.29 13.34 14.71
CA ILE A 183 6.09 12.52 14.90
C ILE A 183 5.48 12.76 16.29
N SER A 184 6.30 12.81 17.33
CA SER A 184 5.83 13.04 18.70
C SER A 184 5.33 14.47 18.96
N GLU A 185 5.79 15.45 18.21
CA GLU A 185 5.42 16.86 18.34
C GLU A 185 4.11 17.20 17.61
N TYR A 186 3.93 16.66 16.40
CA TYR A 186 2.85 17.08 15.50
C TYR A 186 1.66 16.11 15.44
N LEU A 187 1.82 14.87 15.88
CA LEU A 187 0.76 13.87 15.79
C LEU A 187 0.17 13.53 17.16
N PRO A 188 -1.15 13.26 17.21
CA PRO A 188 -1.80 12.83 18.45
C PRO A 188 -1.24 11.48 18.92
N ALA A 189 -1.09 11.33 20.23
CA ALA A 189 -0.63 10.10 20.89
C ALA A 189 -1.74 9.04 20.94
#